data_e91955391b14ec90bd36cc8ceee5e038
#
_entry.id   e91955391b14ec90bd36cc8ceee5e038
#
_cell.length_a   1.000
_cell.length_b   1.000
_cell.length_c   1.000
_cell.angle_alpha   90.00
_cell.angle_beta   90.00
_cell.angle_gamma   90.00
#
_symmetry.space_group_name_H-M   'P 1'
#
loop_
_entity.id
_entity.type
_entity.pdbx_description
1 polymer ?
#
loop_
_entity_poly.entity_id
_entity_poly.type
_entity_poly.pdbx_seq_one_letter_code
_entity_poly.pdbx_strand_id
1 'polypeptide(L)'
;DVYKRQAYHEGGHTLSAWALKDIERVYKVTILARGRTGGHAMTSQEDDKGMYTRDELFSRLVFAMGGRAAEELVFGAPTTGASSDIENATKIARSMLTEYGFSPDLGTVKYGKEQGDPFSQMGGGGSIDYSDEVASKIDEQMRYLLERAHEQAYDILRNNRYYLDKLAEALLELSLIHI
;
A
#
# COMPACT_ATOMS: atom_id res chain seq x y z
N ASP A 1 -22.13 -10.34 -0.45
CA ASP A 1 -22.54 -9.07 -1.03
C ASP A 1 -21.30 -8.27 -1.42
N VAL A 2 -21.14 -8.01 -2.74
CA VAL A 2 -19.99 -7.31 -3.33
C VAL A 2 -19.87 -5.87 -2.79
N TYR A 3 -20.97 -5.17 -2.67
CA TYR A 3 -20.97 -3.79 -2.17
C TYR A 3 -20.56 -3.70 -0.70
N LYS A 4 -20.99 -4.66 0.10
CA LYS A 4 -20.58 -4.73 1.51
C LYS A 4 -19.09 -4.97 1.64
N ARG A 5 -18.52 -5.90 0.86
CA ARG A 5 -17.07 -6.13 0.83
C ARG A 5 -16.32 -4.87 0.42
N GLN A 6 -16.80 -4.19 -0.58
CA GLN A 6 -16.18 -2.97 -1.07
C GLN A 6 -16.22 -1.84 -0.03
N ALA A 7 -17.33 -1.68 0.67
CA ALA A 7 -17.45 -0.71 1.77
C ALA A 7 -16.44 -0.98 2.88
N TYR A 8 -16.24 -2.23 3.26
CA TYR A 8 -15.22 -2.59 4.23
C TYR A 8 -13.81 -2.43 3.70
N HIS A 9 -13.56 -2.75 2.44
CA HIS A 9 -12.26 -2.56 1.81
C HIS A 9 -11.83 -1.08 1.84
N GLU A 10 -12.68 -0.19 1.34
CA GLU A 10 -12.40 1.25 1.34
C GLU A 10 -12.41 1.84 2.76
N GLY A 11 -13.27 1.35 3.63
CA GLY A 11 -13.26 1.68 5.05
C GLY A 11 -11.96 1.26 5.73
N GLY A 12 -11.41 0.13 5.34
CA GLY A 12 -10.13 -0.36 5.84
C GLY A 12 -8.96 0.56 5.50
N HIS A 13 -8.87 1.02 4.24
CA HIS A 13 -7.89 2.03 3.85
C HIS A 13 -8.04 3.32 4.65
N THR A 14 -9.25 3.82 4.74
CA THR A 14 -9.56 5.08 5.41
C THR A 14 -9.22 5.06 6.90
N LEU A 15 -9.62 3.99 7.59
CA LEU A 15 -9.37 3.85 9.02
C LEU A 15 -7.88 3.65 9.32
N SER A 16 -7.17 2.90 8.47
CA SER A 16 -5.72 2.74 8.58
C SER A 16 -5.01 4.09 8.45
N ALA A 17 -5.39 4.93 7.49
CA ALA A 17 -4.84 6.27 7.32
C ALA A 17 -5.15 7.17 8.54
N TRP A 18 -6.36 7.09 9.06
CA TRP A 18 -6.75 7.86 10.25
C TRP A 18 -5.90 7.52 11.48
N ALA A 19 -5.56 6.26 11.65
CA ALA A 19 -4.76 5.79 12.78
C ALA A 19 -3.25 6.07 12.64
N LEU A 20 -2.79 6.38 11.43
CA LEU A 20 -1.39 6.67 11.13
C LEU A 20 -1.13 8.18 11.17
N LYS A 21 -0.07 8.59 11.88
CA LYS A 21 0.32 10.00 11.98
C LYS A 21 1.18 10.51 10.83
N ASP A 22 1.84 9.59 10.11
CA ASP A 22 2.82 9.89 9.07
C ASP A 22 2.28 9.68 7.66
N ILE A 23 0.99 9.91 7.44
CA ILE A 23 0.33 9.76 6.14
C ILE A 23 -0.61 10.92 5.85
N GLU A 24 -0.82 11.21 4.58
CA GLU A 24 -1.75 12.23 4.15
C GLU A 24 -3.19 11.88 4.59
N ARG A 25 -3.96 12.90 4.91
CA ARG A 25 -5.36 12.72 5.30
C ARG A 25 -6.21 12.26 4.12
N VAL A 26 -7.05 11.27 4.38
CA VAL A 26 -8.11 10.90 3.45
C VAL A 26 -9.20 11.96 3.51
N TYR A 27 -9.53 12.56 2.37
CA TYR A 27 -10.58 13.58 2.29
C TYR A 27 -11.86 13.06 1.60
N LYS A 28 -11.76 11.94 0.92
CA LYS A 28 -12.89 11.37 0.17
C LYS A 28 -12.79 9.85 0.11
N VAL A 29 -13.89 9.19 0.34
CA VAL A 29 -14.03 7.74 0.23
C VAL A 29 -15.28 7.44 -0.60
N THR A 30 -15.19 6.50 -1.52
CA THR A 30 -16.32 6.07 -2.35
C THR A 30 -16.25 4.58 -2.67
N ILE A 31 -17.42 3.96 -2.75
CA ILE A 31 -17.59 2.61 -3.26
C ILE A 31 -18.11 2.60 -4.72
N LEU A 32 -18.27 3.77 -5.32
CA LEU A 32 -18.71 3.89 -6.71
C LEU A 32 -17.55 3.51 -7.65
N ALA A 33 -17.82 2.58 -8.54
CA ALA A 33 -16.86 2.17 -9.55
C ALA A 33 -16.52 3.32 -10.50
N ARG A 34 -15.24 3.54 -10.73
CA ARG A 34 -14.74 4.43 -11.79
C ARG A 34 -13.83 3.64 -12.72
N GLY A 35 -14.32 3.36 -13.91
CA GLY A 35 -13.57 2.56 -14.89
C GLY A 35 -13.36 1.13 -14.40
N ARG A 36 -12.11 0.70 -14.26
CA ARG A 36 -11.73 -0.65 -13.84
C ARG A 36 -11.59 -0.84 -12.33
N THR A 37 -11.70 0.23 -11.55
CA THR A 37 -11.55 0.19 -10.09
C THR A 37 -12.91 0.20 -9.41
N GLY A 38 -13.06 -0.64 -8.41
CA GLY A 38 -14.33 -0.86 -7.72
C GLY A 38 -14.69 0.16 -6.65
N GLY A 39 -13.82 1.07 -6.31
CA GLY A 39 -13.96 2.08 -5.27
C GLY A 39 -12.59 2.66 -4.97
N HIS A 40 -12.51 3.70 -4.19
CA HIS A 40 -11.22 4.24 -3.73
C HIS A 40 -11.35 5.21 -2.56
N ALA A 41 -10.29 5.26 -1.76
CA ALA A 41 -10.04 6.30 -0.78
C ALA A 41 -9.02 7.29 -1.38
N MET A 42 -9.35 8.56 -1.36
CA MET A 42 -8.49 9.62 -1.89
C MET A 42 -7.82 10.37 -0.75
N THR A 43 -6.49 10.42 -0.80
CA THR A 43 -5.69 11.26 0.08
C THR A 43 -5.45 12.63 -0.57
N SER A 44 -5.38 13.69 0.25
CA SER A 44 -4.97 15.00 -0.25
C SER A 44 -3.46 14.97 -0.50
N GLN A 45 -3.04 15.23 -1.71
CA GLN A 45 -1.66 15.64 -1.97
C GLN A 45 -1.53 17.12 -1.61
N GLU A 46 -1.47 17.37 -0.30
CA GLU A 46 -0.97 18.67 0.15
C GLU A 46 0.53 18.67 -0.05
N ASP A 47 0.99 19.33 -1.09
CA ASP A 47 2.38 19.54 -1.48
C ASP A 47 3.21 18.24 -1.58
N ASP A 48 3.54 17.84 -2.79
CA ASP A 48 4.58 16.87 -3.06
C ASP A 48 5.88 17.38 -2.42
N LYS A 49 6.16 16.93 -1.21
CA LYS A 49 7.36 17.33 -0.46
C LYS A 49 8.66 16.96 -1.18
N GLY A 50 8.58 16.10 -2.20
CA GLY A 50 9.74 15.57 -2.91
C GLY A 50 10.68 14.70 -2.06
N MET A 51 10.47 14.65 -0.75
CA MET A 51 11.28 13.87 0.19
C MET A 51 10.39 13.14 1.20
N TYR A 52 10.64 11.84 1.37
CA TYR A 52 9.90 10.98 2.29
C TYR A 52 10.86 10.22 3.20
N THR A 53 10.52 10.14 4.48
CA THR A 53 11.24 9.30 5.43
C THR A 53 10.87 7.83 5.25
N ARG A 54 11.69 6.94 5.83
CA ARG A 54 11.36 5.51 5.87
C ARG A 54 10.01 5.26 6.54
N ASP A 55 9.72 5.95 7.63
CA ASP A 55 8.48 5.77 8.39
C ASP A 55 7.26 6.26 7.60
N GLU A 56 7.39 7.34 6.85
CA GLU A 56 6.33 7.82 5.95
C GLU A 56 6.05 6.80 4.83
N LEU A 57 7.07 6.23 4.21
CA LEU A 57 6.89 5.20 3.19
C LEU A 57 6.33 3.91 3.78
N PHE A 58 6.76 3.51 4.96
CA PHE A 58 6.20 2.35 5.65
C PHE A 58 4.71 2.56 5.97
N SER A 59 4.32 3.75 6.41
CA SER A 59 2.91 4.10 6.63
C SER A 59 2.07 3.97 5.34
N ARG A 60 2.64 4.30 4.19
CA ARG A 60 1.99 4.06 2.89
C ARG A 60 1.77 2.58 2.60
N LEU A 61 2.72 1.71 3.01
CA LEU A 61 2.53 0.27 2.90
C LEU A 61 1.38 -0.21 3.79
N VAL A 62 1.29 0.29 5.03
CA VAL A 62 0.19 -0.03 5.95
C VAL A 62 -1.16 0.42 5.38
N PHE A 63 -1.23 1.64 4.87
CA PHE A 63 -2.43 2.15 4.20
C PHE A 63 -2.86 1.27 3.02
N ALA A 64 -1.92 0.88 2.17
CA ALA A 64 -2.19 0.01 1.03
C ALA A 64 -2.75 -1.36 1.44
N MET A 65 -2.32 -1.90 2.58
CA MET A 65 -2.79 -3.20 3.09
C MET A 65 -4.14 -3.12 3.81
N GLY A 66 -4.64 -1.93 4.11
CA GLY A 66 -5.86 -1.73 4.90
C GLY A 66 -7.11 -2.35 4.30
N GLY A 67 -7.27 -2.28 2.98
CA GLY A 67 -8.43 -2.86 2.30
C GLY A 67 -8.47 -4.38 2.40
N ARG A 68 -7.37 -5.04 2.09
CA ARG A 68 -7.24 -6.49 2.22
C ARG A 68 -7.39 -6.95 3.67
N ALA A 69 -6.76 -6.27 4.60
CA ALA A 69 -6.86 -6.59 6.03
C ALA A 69 -8.32 -6.49 6.53
N ALA A 70 -9.07 -5.49 6.08
CA ALA A 70 -10.50 -5.37 6.40
C ALA A 70 -11.32 -6.55 5.86
N GLU A 71 -11.08 -6.98 4.63
CA GLU A 71 -11.76 -8.13 4.06
C GLU A 71 -11.45 -9.42 4.84
N GLU A 72 -10.20 -9.64 5.21
CA GLU A 72 -9.80 -10.80 6.02
C GLU A 72 -10.44 -10.79 7.41
N LEU A 73 -10.43 -9.63 8.08
CA LEU A 73 -11.00 -9.47 9.42
C LEU A 73 -12.51 -9.72 9.45
N VAL A 74 -13.24 -9.18 8.49
CA VAL A 74 -14.71 -9.17 8.49
C VAL A 74 -15.30 -10.41 7.83
N PHE A 75 -14.69 -10.87 6.74
CA PHE A 75 -15.22 -11.97 5.92
C PHE A 75 -14.39 -13.25 5.99
N GLY A 76 -13.26 -13.22 6.68
CA GLY A 76 -12.37 -14.37 6.83
C GLY A 76 -11.52 -14.72 5.60
N ALA A 77 -11.76 -14.08 4.47
CA ALA A 77 -11.02 -14.31 3.24
C ALA A 77 -10.92 -13.03 2.40
N PRO A 78 -9.75 -12.74 1.82
CA PRO A 78 -9.58 -11.64 0.90
C PRO A 78 -10.13 -12.00 -0.48
N THR A 79 -10.35 -10.96 -1.30
CA THR A 79 -10.69 -11.09 -2.71
C THR A 79 -9.56 -10.58 -3.60
N THR A 80 -9.71 -10.71 -4.90
CA THR A 80 -8.80 -10.14 -5.89
C THR A 80 -8.84 -8.61 -5.95
N GLY A 81 -9.77 -7.98 -5.24
CA GLY A 81 -9.93 -6.51 -5.22
C GLY A 81 -8.73 -5.73 -4.71
N ALA A 82 -7.83 -6.39 -3.95
CA ALA A 82 -6.61 -5.77 -3.44
C ALA A 82 -5.41 -5.88 -4.39
N SER A 83 -5.57 -6.36 -5.63
CA SER A 83 -4.43 -6.61 -6.52
C SER A 83 -3.63 -5.34 -6.86
N SER A 84 -4.30 -4.23 -7.12
CA SER A 84 -3.63 -2.95 -7.39
C SER A 84 -2.94 -2.37 -6.14
N ASP A 85 -3.52 -2.55 -4.97
CA ASP A 85 -2.92 -2.14 -3.70
C ASP A 85 -1.62 -2.90 -3.43
N ILE A 86 -1.63 -4.22 -3.68
CA ILE A 86 -0.45 -5.08 -3.53
C ILE A 86 0.63 -4.67 -4.54
N GLU A 87 0.25 -4.39 -5.78
CA GLU A 87 1.19 -3.93 -6.81
C GLU A 87 1.86 -2.61 -6.41
N ASN A 88 1.09 -1.62 -5.97
CA ASN A 88 1.61 -0.34 -5.52
C ASN A 88 2.50 -0.47 -4.28
N ALA A 89 2.07 -1.25 -3.30
CA ALA A 89 2.87 -1.54 -2.11
C ALA A 89 4.20 -2.23 -2.45
N THR A 90 4.17 -3.18 -3.38
CA THR A 90 5.38 -3.87 -3.86
C THR A 90 6.36 -2.90 -4.51
N LYS A 91 5.89 -1.97 -5.33
CA LYS A 91 6.73 -0.93 -5.94
C LYS A 91 7.38 -0.04 -4.88
N ILE A 92 6.64 0.42 -3.89
CA ILE A 92 7.16 1.24 -2.79
C ILE A 92 8.21 0.46 -1.99
N ALA A 93 7.91 -0.77 -1.59
CA ALA A 93 8.83 -1.62 -0.84
C ALA A 93 10.13 -1.87 -1.61
N ARG A 94 10.04 -2.14 -2.91
CA ARG A 94 11.22 -2.31 -3.77
C ARG A 94 12.08 -1.06 -3.82
N SER A 95 11.49 0.11 -4.00
CA SER A 95 12.21 1.39 -4.00
C SER A 95 12.88 1.68 -2.65
N MET A 96 12.22 1.37 -1.54
CA MET A 96 12.81 1.50 -0.19
C MET A 96 14.09 0.70 -0.05
N LEU A 97 14.13 -0.50 -0.62
CA LEU A 97 15.25 -1.43 -0.53
C LEU A 97 16.35 -1.14 -1.55
N THR A 98 15.97 -0.84 -2.79
CA THR A 98 16.90 -0.77 -3.92
C THR A 98 17.35 0.63 -4.28
N GLU A 99 16.56 1.66 -3.96
CA GLU A 99 16.85 3.04 -4.37
C GLU A 99 17.23 3.96 -3.21
N TYR A 100 16.57 3.83 -2.05
CA TYR A 100 16.68 4.79 -0.96
C TYR A 100 17.59 4.38 0.19
N GLY A 101 18.12 3.17 0.14
CA GLY A 101 19.05 2.69 1.18
C GLY A 101 18.38 2.55 2.56
N PHE A 102 17.10 2.22 2.63
CA PHE A 102 16.36 2.14 3.89
C PHE A 102 16.43 0.78 4.60
N SER A 103 17.17 -0.17 4.06
CA SER A 103 17.44 -1.46 4.72
C SER A 103 18.84 -1.50 5.29
N PRO A 104 19.02 -1.72 6.59
CA PRO A 104 20.35 -1.90 7.16
C PRO A 104 21.12 -3.09 6.58
N ASP A 105 20.42 -4.16 6.21
CA ASP A 105 21.04 -5.38 5.68
C ASP A 105 21.57 -5.20 4.25
N LEU A 106 20.95 -4.32 3.47
CA LEU A 106 21.35 -4.00 2.09
C LEU A 106 22.28 -2.80 2.00
N GLY A 107 22.36 -2.00 3.07
CA GLY A 107 23.22 -0.83 3.16
C GLY A 107 22.73 0.36 2.31
N THR A 108 23.57 1.40 2.28
CA THR A 108 23.32 2.64 1.54
C THR A 108 23.84 2.49 0.11
N VAL A 109 23.23 1.60 -0.65
CA VAL A 109 23.60 1.25 -2.02
C VAL A 109 22.37 1.30 -2.89
N LYS A 110 22.50 1.86 -4.09
CA LYS A 110 21.48 1.79 -5.13
C LYS A 110 21.68 0.50 -5.94
N TYR A 111 20.68 -0.36 -5.95
CA TYR A 111 20.66 -1.60 -6.72
C TYR A 111 19.77 -1.45 -7.95
N GLY A 112 20.22 -1.93 -9.10
CA GLY A 112 19.49 -1.83 -10.36
C GLY A 112 19.91 -0.61 -11.20
N LYS A 113 19.68 -0.71 -12.50
CA LYS A 113 19.98 0.38 -13.44
C LYS A 113 18.89 1.43 -13.42
N GLU A 114 19.26 2.69 -13.64
CA GLU A 114 18.29 3.76 -13.87
C GLU A 114 17.45 3.45 -15.12
N GLN A 115 16.14 3.58 -14.99
CA GLN A 115 15.25 3.62 -16.14
C GLN A 115 15.53 4.93 -16.89
N GLY A 116 16.25 4.85 -17.99
CA GLY A 116 16.57 6.03 -18.80
C GLY A 116 17.98 6.07 -19.37
N ASP A 117 18.82 5.12 -19.05
CA ASP A 117 20.12 5.00 -19.71
C ASP A 117 19.92 4.52 -21.17
N PRO A 118 20.20 5.40 -22.19
CA PRO A 118 20.03 5.02 -23.59
C PRO A 118 20.92 3.83 -24.00
N PHE A 119 21.97 3.55 -23.24
CA PHE A 119 22.85 2.40 -23.47
C PHE A 119 22.28 1.07 -23.00
N SER A 120 21.30 1.08 -22.09
CA SER A 120 20.65 -0.15 -21.61
C SER A 120 19.68 -0.76 -22.63
N GLN A 121 19.25 0.01 -23.63
CA GLN A 121 18.33 -0.45 -24.68
C GLN A 121 19.03 -1.14 -25.85
N MET A 122 20.34 -1.02 -25.98
CA MET A 122 21.10 -1.61 -27.10
C MET A 122 21.66 -3.00 -26.82
N GLY A 123 21.60 -3.50 -25.60
CA GLY A 123 21.98 -4.87 -25.24
C GLY A 123 20.76 -5.66 -24.79
N GLY A 124 20.26 -6.51 -25.65
CA GLY A 124 19.09 -7.36 -25.35
C GLY A 124 19.32 -8.22 -24.10
N GLY A 125 18.51 -7.99 -23.08
CA GLY A 125 18.55 -8.67 -21.80
C GLY A 125 19.03 -7.73 -20.70
N GLY A 126 18.07 -7.14 -19.94
CA GLY A 126 18.37 -6.35 -18.76
C GLY A 126 19.17 -7.18 -17.75
N SER A 127 20.50 -7.05 -17.77
CA SER A 127 21.32 -7.66 -16.73
C SER A 127 21.07 -6.93 -15.43
N ILE A 128 20.56 -7.66 -14.44
CA ILE A 128 20.52 -7.25 -13.05
C ILE A 128 21.96 -6.94 -12.63
N ASP A 129 22.23 -5.75 -12.09
CA ASP A 129 23.58 -5.31 -11.73
C ASP A 129 23.98 -5.70 -10.30
N TYR A 130 23.32 -6.68 -9.70
CA TYR A 130 23.61 -7.20 -8.37
C TYR A 130 23.59 -8.74 -8.36
N SER A 131 24.27 -9.32 -7.36
CA SER A 131 24.42 -10.78 -7.23
C SER A 131 23.09 -11.48 -6.91
N ASP A 132 23.07 -12.80 -7.13
CA ASP A 132 21.94 -13.64 -6.74
C ASP A 132 21.72 -13.63 -5.22
N GLU A 133 22.78 -13.51 -4.44
CA GLU A 133 22.69 -13.35 -2.98
C GLU A 133 21.96 -12.07 -2.59
N VAL A 134 22.29 -10.95 -3.21
CA VAL A 134 21.60 -9.68 -3.00
C VAL A 134 20.15 -9.75 -3.49
N ALA A 135 19.89 -10.37 -4.62
CA ALA A 135 18.53 -10.60 -5.12
C ALA A 135 17.68 -11.37 -4.11
N SER A 136 18.20 -12.42 -3.52
CA SER A 136 17.53 -13.19 -2.46
C SER A 136 17.24 -12.36 -1.22
N LYS A 137 18.17 -11.51 -0.79
CA LYS A 137 17.97 -10.58 0.34
C LYS A 137 16.89 -9.54 0.04
N ILE A 138 16.86 -9.00 -1.17
CA ILE A 138 15.81 -8.07 -1.60
C ILE A 138 14.44 -8.73 -1.52
N ASP A 139 14.29 -9.94 -2.06
CA ASP A 139 13.04 -10.69 -2.01
C ASP A 139 12.58 -10.96 -0.58
N GLU A 140 13.48 -11.40 0.29
CA GLU A 140 13.20 -11.66 1.70
C GLU A 140 12.79 -10.39 2.45
N GLN A 141 13.54 -9.31 2.30
CA GLN A 141 13.27 -8.02 2.94
C GLN A 141 11.96 -7.40 2.43
N MET A 142 11.66 -7.53 1.15
CA MET A 142 10.41 -7.04 0.56
C MET A 142 9.20 -7.77 1.15
N ARG A 143 9.26 -9.10 1.23
CA ARG A 143 8.23 -9.89 1.87
C ARG A 143 8.03 -9.49 3.34
N TYR A 144 9.13 -9.34 4.07
CA TYR A 144 9.10 -8.92 5.47
C TYR A 144 8.44 -7.55 5.68
N LEU A 145 8.78 -6.56 4.86
CA LEU A 145 8.16 -5.22 4.91
C LEU A 145 6.64 -5.29 4.66
N LEU A 146 6.23 -6.01 3.63
CA LEU A 146 4.82 -6.12 3.25
C LEU A 146 4.01 -6.92 4.27
N GLU A 147 4.56 -7.99 4.83
CA GLU A 147 3.93 -8.77 5.89
C GLU A 147 3.76 -7.95 7.18
N ARG A 148 4.77 -7.19 7.56
CA ARG A 148 4.68 -6.28 8.72
C ARG A 148 3.65 -5.18 8.52
N ALA A 149 3.61 -4.58 7.34
CA ALA A 149 2.63 -3.56 7.01
C ALA A 149 1.19 -4.12 7.06
N HIS A 150 1.00 -5.31 6.51
CA HIS A 150 -0.29 -6.02 6.55
C HIS A 150 -0.72 -6.35 7.99
N GLU A 151 0.18 -6.86 8.81
CA GLU A 151 -0.07 -7.17 10.22
C GLU A 151 -0.45 -5.92 11.01
N GLN A 152 0.25 -4.81 10.81
CA GLN A 152 -0.07 -3.55 11.46
C GLN A 152 -1.45 -3.02 11.01
N ALA A 153 -1.77 -3.08 9.72
CA ALA A 153 -3.09 -2.70 9.22
C ALA A 153 -4.19 -3.56 9.87
N TYR A 154 -3.99 -4.86 9.93
CA TYR A 154 -4.92 -5.79 10.55
C TYR A 154 -5.14 -5.46 12.04
N ASP A 155 -4.09 -5.17 12.79
CA ASP A 155 -4.17 -4.81 14.21
C ASP A 155 -4.91 -3.47 14.42
N ILE A 156 -4.64 -2.48 13.58
CA ILE A 156 -5.37 -1.20 13.61
C ILE A 156 -6.87 -1.44 13.44
N LEU A 157 -7.27 -2.22 12.45
CA LEU A 157 -8.68 -2.48 12.14
C LEU A 157 -9.35 -3.33 13.22
N ARG A 158 -8.67 -4.33 13.72
CA ARG A 158 -9.16 -5.17 14.82
C ARG A 158 -9.43 -4.36 16.08
N ASN A 159 -8.50 -3.47 16.45
CA ASN A 159 -8.61 -2.63 17.63
C ASN A 159 -9.64 -1.50 17.47
N ASN A 160 -10.04 -1.18 16.25
CA ASN A 160 -10.99 -0.12 15.91
C ASN A 160 -12.20 -0.67 15.13
N ARG A 161 -12.59 -1.92 15.37
CA ARG A 161 -13.66 -2.60 14.66
C ARG A 161 -14.98 -1.83 14.67
N TYR A 162 -15.32 -1.20 15.78
CA TYR A 162 -16.52 -0.38 15.88
C TYR A 162 -16.55 0.74 14.84
N TYR A 163 -15.46 1.46 14.69
CA TYR A 163 -15.35 2.54 13.70
C TYR A 163 -15.33 2.03 12.27
N LEU A 164 -14.71 0.87 12.05
CA LEU A 164 -14.74 0.23 10.73
C LEU A 164 -16.18 -0.14 10.32
N ASP A 165 -16.95 -0.73 11.23
CA ASP A 165 -18.34 -1.08 10.98
C ASP A 165 -19.20 0.17 10.70
N LYS A 166 -19.01 1.23 11.47
CA LYS A 166 -19.73 2.51 11.27
C LYS A 166 -19.39 3.16 9.93
N LEU A 167 -18.12 3.15 9.56
CA LEU A 167 -17.69 3.70 8.28
C LEU A 167 -18.24 2.89 7.09
N ALA A 168 -18.22 1.58 7.18
CA ALA A 168 -18.79 0.70 6.16
C ALA A 168 -20.31 0.88 6.01
N GLU A 169 -21.05 0.97 7.12
CA GLU A 169 -22.48 1.26 7.13
C GLU A 169 -22.78 2.60 6.44
N ALA A 170 -22.01 3.64 6.76
CA ALA A 170 -22.17 4.96 6.14
C ALA A 170 -21.87 4.94 4.63
N LEU A 171 -20.85 4.20 4.19
CA LEU A 171 -20.52 4.03 2.77
C LEU A 171 -21.62 3.27 2.00
N LEU A 172 -22.22 2.27 2.63
CA LEU A 172 -23.35 1.52 2.03
C LEU A 172 -24.58 2.41 1.86
N GLU A 173 -24.84 3.32 2.79
CA GLU A 173 -25.96 4.24 2.74
C GLU A 173 -25.73 5.40 1.76
N LEU A 174 -24.56 6.02 1.78
CA LEU A 174 -24.27 7.27 1.08
C LEU A 174 -23.47 7.06 -0.22
N SER A 175 -22.87 5.90 -0.41
CA SER A 175 -21.97 5.53 -1.53
C SER A 175 -20.69 6.37 -1.65
N LEU A 176 -20.69 7.59 -1.15
CA LEU A 176 -19.57 8.52 -1.19
C LEU A 176 -19.61 9.41 0.05
N ILE A 177 -18.45 9.54 0.71
CA ILE A 177 -18.28 10.38 1.88
C ILE A 177 -17.14 11.37 1.63
N HIS A 178 -17.39 12.64 1.93
CA HIS A 178 -16.36 13.68 2.04
C HIS A 178 -16.00 13.85 3.52
N ILE A 179 -14.72 13.79 3.81
CA ILE A 179 -14.19 13.91 5.18
C ILE A 179 -13.52 15.27 5.35
#